data_fcc620ce8bc4d8c0b5408e59186097e9
#
_entry.id   fcc620ce8bc4d8c0b5408e59186097e9
#
_cell.length_a   1.000
_cell.length_b   1.000
_cell.length_c   1.000
_cell.angle_alpha   90.00
_cell.angle_beta   90.00
_cell.angle_gamma   90.00
#
_symmetry.space_group_name_H-M   'P 1'
#
loop_
_entity.id
_entity.type
_entity.pdbx_description
1 polymer ?
#
loop_
_entity_poly.entity_id
_entity_poly.type
_entity_poly.pdbx_seq_one_letter_code
_entity_poly.pdbx_strand_id
1 'polypeptide(L)'
;NSSSKESALVCFAKKYMSAFQLERVRSFFKIDACLQPWILSFRKRNTVIIERLATYLIVGMLIGAKLGDFIFYQNWRVIYQNPKAIFAFWEAGLASHGAALGILVALWLFCHRYKFNTLQLVDLVVIPTPLVGSFIRLGNFINQEILGIPTDLSWGVVFLHPVGSAAIVARHPVQLYEAFSYVILTVCLFFLWKKEPSLTHKGRITGWFFISVFSVRFILEFFKEEQSAYLIYLPFKMGQILSVPFILFGIWLLYRSYKKAFRRA
;
A
#
# COMPACT_ATOMS: atom_id res chain seq x y z
N ASN A 1 35.88 29.92 -21.84
CA ASN A 1 36.09 28.69 -21.02
C ASN A 1 35.12 28.49 -19.84
N SER A 2 34.36 29.49 -19.39
CA SER A 2 33.30 29.33 -18.38
C SER A 2 32.03 28.70 -18.98
N SER A 3 31.62 29.12 -20.17
CA SER A 3 30.42 28.63 -20.89
C SER A 3 30.46 27.12 -21.22
N SER A 4 31.66 26.57 -21.49
CA SER A 4 31.83 25.13 -21.80
C SER A 4 31.72 24.25 -20.54
N LYS A 5 32.20 24.74 -19.38
CA LYS A 5 32.04 24.04 -18.10
C LYS A 5 30.61 24.08 -17.56
N GLU A 6 29.91 25.19 -17.76
CA GLU A 6 28.49 25.29 -17.42
C GLU A 6 27.62 24.34 -18.25
N SER A 7 27.88 24.20 -19.55
CA SER A 7 27.15 23.26 -20.40
C SER A 7 27.39 21.79 -20.02
N ALA A 8 28.60 21.44 -19.59
CA ALA A 8 28.94 20.08 -19.12
C ALA A 8 28.26 19.74 -17.77
N LEU A 9 28.23 20.69 -16.83
CA LEU A 9 27.53 20.54 -15.54
C LEU A 9 26.01 20.41 -15.72
N VAL A 10 25.44 21.20 -16.61
CA VAL A 10 24.01 21.13 -16.95
C VAL A 10 23.67 19.81 -17.62
N CYS A 11 24.53 19.29 -18.49
CA CYS A 11 24.36 18.01 -19.15
C CYS A 11 24.46 16.85 -18.16
N PHE A 12 25.42 16.89 -17.22
CA PHE A 12 25.54 15.92 -16.14
C PHE A 12 24.34 15.92 -15.21
N ALA A 13 23.90 17.10 -14.78
CA ALA A 13 22.72 17.26 -13.93
C ALA A 13 21.45 16.73 -14.61
N LYS A 14 21.27 16.97 -15.92
CA LYS A 14 20.14 16.43 -16.70
C LYS A 14 20.11 14.92 -16.76
N LYS A 15 21.25 14.25 -16.71
CA LYS A 15 21.37 12.79 -16.89
C LYS A 15 21.18 12.01 -15.58
N TYR A 16 21.60 12.59 -14.43
CA TYR A 16 21.77 11.82 -13.21
C TYR A 16 21.00 12.34 -11.97
N MET A 17 20.40 13.52 -12.03
CA MET A 17 19.74 14.14 -10.86
C MET A 17 18.22 14.13 -10.94
N SER A 18 17.56 13.93 -9.80
CA SER A 18 16.11 14.12 -9.65
C SER A 18 15.73 15.61 -9.65
N ALA A 19 14.46 15.93 -9.94
CA ALA A 19 13.97 17.32 -9.93
C ALA A 19 14.23 18.03 -8.58
N PHE A 20 14.12 17.31 -7.48
CA PHE A 20 14.38 17.81 -6.12
C PHE A 20 15.87 18.12 -5.87
N GLN A 21 16.76 17.27 -6.38
CA GLN A 21 18.21 17.50 -6.30
C GLN A 21 18.62 18.69 -7.17
N LEU A 22 17.99 18.86 -8.33
CA LEU A 22 18.19 20.01 -9.22
C LEU A 22 17.74 21.32 -8.58
N GLU A 23 16.62 21.37 -7.84
CA GLU A 23 16.21 22.57 -7.12
C GLU A 23 17.21 22.96 -6.02
N ARG A 24 17.81 22.00 -5.33
CA ARG A 24 18.86 22.24 -4.35
C ARG A 24 20.16 22.80 -4.97
N VAL A 25 20.55 22.27 -6.14
CA VAL A 25 21.70 22.75 -6.92
C VAL A 25 21.42 24.16 -7.48
N ARG A 26 20.19 24.43 -7.89
CA ARG A 26 19.71 25.74 -8.34
C ARG A 26 19.87 26.82 -7.27
N SER A 27 19.44 26.53 -6.04
CA SER A 27 19.61 27.43 -4.89
C SER A 27 21.08 27.78 -4.61
N PHE A 28 21.99 26.87 -4.92
CA PHE A 28 23.43 27.03 -4.68
C PHE A 28 24.15 27.80 -5.79
N PHE A 29 23.72 27.66 -7.06
CA PHE A 29 24.45 28.18 -8.22
C PHE A 29 23.76 29.32 -9.00
N LYS A 30 22.58 29.80 -8.61
CA LYS A 30 21.81 30.83 -9.35
C LYS A 30 21.63 30.57 -10.87
N ILE A 31 21.52 29.30 -11.28
CA ILE A 31 21.43 28.89 -12.69
C ILE A 31 19.95 28.92 -13.14
N ASP A 32 19.38 30.11 -13.32
CA ASP A 32 17.93 30.27 -13.42
C ASP A 32 17.32 30.14 -14.82
N ALA A 33 17.96 30.63 -15.87
CA ALA A 33 17.29 30.81 -17.16
C ALA A 33 17.30 29.57 -18.07
N CYS A 34 18.37 28.75 -18.05
CA CYS A 34 18.55 27.67 -19.02
C CYS A 34 17.88 26.34 -18.61
N LEU A 35 17.69 26.12 -17.30
CA LEU A 35 17.12 24.85 -16.77
C LEU A 35 15.59 24.91 -16.56
N GLN A 36 14.98 26.09 -16.51
CA GLN A 36 13.55 26.24 -16.24
C GLN A 36 12.64 25.48 -17.19
N PRO A 37 12.79 25.53 -18.51
CA PRO A 37 11.94 24.78 -19.43
C PRO A 37 12.07 23.27 -19.24
N TRP A 38 13.28 22.79 -18.91
CA TRP A 38 13.53 21.38 -18.69
C TRP A 38 12.94 20.89 -17.38
N ILE A 39 13.08 21.67 -16.28
CA ILE A 39 12.47 21.34 -14.97
C ILE A 39 10.95 21.26 -15.08
N LEU A 40 10.31 22.20 -15.77
CA LEU A 40 8.87 22.19 -16.00
C LEU A 40 8.42 21.00 -16.86
N SER A 41 9.17 20.68 -17.91
CA SER A 41 8.91 19.52 -18.77
C SER A 41 9.08 18.19 -17.99
N PHE A 42 10.10 18.10 -17.14
CA PHE A 42 10.34 16.92 -16.29
C PHE A 42 9.25 16.76 -15.24
N ARG A 43 8.84 17.85 -14.59
CA ARG A 43 7.73 17.87 -13.62
C ARG A 43 6.43 17.43 -14.27
N LYS A 44 6.08 18.01 -15.43
CA LYS A 44 4.87 17.64 -16.17
C LYS A 44 4.87 16.17 -16.60
N ARG A 45 5.99 15.63 -17.07
CA ARG A 45 6.11 14.23 -17.46
C ARG A 45 5.94 13.28 -16.27
N ASN A 46 6.48 13.61 -15.11
CA ASN A 46 6.33 12.78 -13.90
C ASN A 46 4.89 12.80 -13.40
N THR A 47 4.19 13.94 -13.46
CA THR A 47 2.77 14.03 -13.08
C THR A 47 1.93 13.11 -13.95
N VAL A 48 2.10 13.15 -15.26
CA VAL A 48 1.39 12.27 -16.22
C VAL A 48 1.64 10.79 -15.93
N ILE A 49 2.87 10.40 -15.56
CA ILE A 49 3.19 9.00 -15.23
C ILE A 49 2.48 8.58 -13.94
N ILE A 50 2.43 9.45 -12.92
CA ILE A 50 1.73 9.19 -11.67
C ILE A 50 0.22 9.06 -11.90
N GLU A 51 -0.38 9.96 -12.69
CA GLU A 51 -1.79 9.89 -13.06
C GLU A 51 -2.14 8.58 -13.78
N ARG A 52 -1.29 8.16 -14.72
CA ARG A 52 -1.46 6.87 -15.42
C ARG A 52 -1.32 5.70 -14.46
N LEU A 53 -0.34 5.73 -13.55
CA LEU A 53 -0.19 4.68 -12.53
C LEU A 53 -1.45 4.60 -11.65
N ALA A 54 -1.94 5.74 -11.17
CA ALA A 54 -3.17 5.79 -10.37
C ALA A 54 -4.37 5.20 -11.14
N THR A 55 -4.52 5.55 -12.43
CA THR A 55 -5.56 4.98 -13.29
C THR A 55 -5.44 3.44 -13.39
N TYR A 56 -4.24 2.91 -13.63
CA TYR A 56 -4.02 1.47 -13.68
C TYR A 56 -4.39 0.79 -12.37
N LEU A 57 -3.99 1.38 -11.23
CA LEU A 57 -4.28 0.83 -9.90
C LEU A 57 -5.79 0.85 -9.59
N ILE A 58 -6.48 1.95 -9.87
CA ILE A 58 -7.92 2.09 -9.63
C ILE A 58 -8.70 1.10 -10.50
N VAL A 59 -8.41 1.06 -11.79
CA VAL A 59 -9.08 0.14 -12.73
C VAL A 59 -8.80 -1.32 -12.36
N GLY A 60 -7.53 -1.65 -12.07
CA GLY A 60 -7.15 -2.99 -11.66
C GLY A 60 -7.82 -3.41 -10.34
N MET A 61 -7.89 -2.51 -9.36
CA MET A 61 -8.56 -2.73 -8.08
C MET A 61 -10.06 -3.02 -8.29
N LEU A 62 -10.75 -2.18 -9.05
CA LEU A 62 -12.20 -2.33 -9.29
C LEU A 62 -12.52 -3.63 -10.04
N ILE A 63 -11.81 -3.90 -11.13
CA ILE A 63 -12.00 -5.12 -11.91
C ILE A 63 -11.67 -6.34 -11.04
N GLY A 64 -10.54 -6.32 -10.34
CA GLY A 64 -10.13 -7.42 -9.49
C GLY A 64 -11.10 -7.66 -8.34
N ALA A 65 -11.60 -6.61 -7.68
CA ALA A 65 -12.58 -6.71 -6.60
C ALA A 65 -13.89 -7.35 -7.08
N LYS A 66 -14.39 -6.94 -8.25
CA LYS A 66 -15.63 -7.48 -8.81
C LYS A 66 -15.46 -8.91 -9.29
N LEU A 67 -14.38 -9.22 -10.00
CA LEU A 67 -14.07 -10.60 -10.41
C LEU A 67 -13.87 -11.52 -9.21
N GLY A 68 -13.17 -11.04 -8.17
CA GLY A 68 -12.99 -11.80 -6.94
C GLY A 68 -14.31 -12.10 -6.22
N ASP A 69 -15.23 -11.14 -6.21
CA ASP A 69 -16.59 -11.36 -5.66
C ASP A 69 -17.31 -12.48 -6.41
N PHE A 70 -17.33 -12.43 -7.74
CA PHE A 70 -17.94 -13.46 -8.56
C PHE A 70 -17.30 -14.84 -8.38
N ILE A 71 -15.99 -14.92 -8.27
CA ILE A 71 -15.28 -16.20 -8.17
C ILE A 71 -15.49 -16.86 -6.79
N PHE A 72 -15.48 -16.06 -5.71
CA PHE A 72 -15.42 -16.60 -4.35
C PHE A 72 -16.77 -16.55 -3.60
N TYR A 73 -17.67 -15.60 -3.94
CA TYR A 73 -18.86 -15.33 -3.14
C TYR A 73 -20.17 -15.46 -3.91
N GLN A 74 -20.16 -15.28 -5.24
CA GLN A 74 -21.37 -15.37 -6.05
C GLN A 74 -21.60 -16.79 -6.56
N ASN A 75 -22.87 -17.20 -6.61
CA ASN A 75 -23.23 -18.43 -7.29
C ASN A 75 -23.20 -18.20 -8.81
N TRP A 76 -22.48 -19.03 -9.56
CA TRP A 76 -22.39 -18.98 -11.03
C TRP A 76 -23.76 -18.91 -11.74
N ARG A 77 -24.82 -19.44 -11.10
CA ARG A 77 -26.19 -19.35 -11.62
C ARG A 77 -26.68 -17.91 -11.76
N VAL A 78 -26.27 -17.00 -10.85
CA VAL A 78 -26.63 -15.56 -10.89
C VAL A 78 -26.03 -14.91 -12.13
N ILE A 79 -24.80 -15.29 -12.50
CA ILE A 79 -24.10 -14.77 -13.69
C ILE A 79 -24.80 -15.24 -14.97
N TYR A 80 -25.21 -16.51 -15.02
CA TYR A 80 -25.97 -17.04 -16.18
C TYR A 80 -27.32 -16.36 -16.34
N GLN A 81 -28.00 -16.02 -15.25
CA GLN A 81 -29.29 -15.37 -15.27
C GLN A 81 -29.20 -13.87 -15.60
N ASN A 82 -28.16 -13.19 -15.10
CA ASN A 82 -27.95 -11.76 -15.33
C ASN A 82 -26.46 -11.43 -15.58
N PRO A 83 -25.93 -11.64 -16.79
CA PRO A 83 -24.53 -11.35 -17.10
C PRO A 83 -24.16 -9.87 -16.97
N LYS A 84 -25.15 -8.95 -16.99
CA LYS A 84 -24.92 -7.52 -16.79
C LYS A 84 -24.50 -7.18 -15.35
N ALA A 85 -24.75 -8.05 -14.37
CA ALA A 85 -24.34 -7.88 -12.98
C ALA A 85 -22.82 -7.75 -12.81
N ILE A 86 -22.02 -8.30 -13.75
CA ILE A 86 -20.57 -8.15 -13.78
C ILE A 86 -20.14 -6.67 -13.87
N PHE A 87 -20.92 -5.84 -14.54
CA PHE A 87 -20.64 -4.41 -14.72
C PHE A 87 -21.28 -3.52 -13.64
N ALA A 88 -22.06 -4.09 -12.73
CA ALA A 88 -22.73 -3.34 -11.68
C ALA A 88 -21.76 -3.07 -10.49
N PHE A 89 -20.81 -2.15 -10.70
CA PHE A 89 -19.82 -1.76 -9.67
C PHE A 89 -20.42 -0.96 -8.50
N TRP A 90 -21.65 -0.46 -8.66
CA TRP A 90 -22.41 0.25 -7.64
C TRP A 90 -23.20 -0.67 -6.69
N GLU A 91 -23.32 -1.95 -7.02
CA GLU A 91 -23.93 -2.93 -6.15
C GLU A 91 -22.93 -3.49 -5.15
N ALA A 92 -23.41 -3.88 -3.97
CA ALA A 92 -22.63 -4.57 -2.96
C ALA A 92 -22.00 -5.86 -3.55
N GLY A 93 -20.84 -6.23 -3.05
CA GLY A 93 -20.10 -7.42 -3.52
C GLY A 93 -18.77 -7.01 -4.17
N LEU A 94 -17.83 -6.62 -3.33
CA LEU A 94 -16.43 -6.32 -3.72
C LEU A 94 -15.48 -7.14 -2.83
N ALA A 95 -14.80 -8.12 -3.43
CA ALA A 95 -13.86 -8.96 -2.70
C ALA A 95 -12.49 -8.29 -2.55
N SER A 96 -12.06 -8.07 -1.31
CA SER A 96 -10.76 -7.45 -1.01
C SER A 96 -9.56 -8.26 -1.53
N HIS A 97 -9.65 -9.59 -1.53
CA HIS A 97 -8.63 -10.47 -2.11
C HIS A 97 -8.51 -10.29 -3.62
N GLY A 98 -9.66 -10.17 -4.32
CA GLY A 98 -9.71 -9.86 -5.73
C GLY A 98 -9.12 -8.49 -6.05
N ALA A 99 -9.43 -7.47 -5.23
CA ALA A 99 -8.85 -6.14 -5.35
C ALA A 99 -7.30 -6.17 -5.25
N ALA A 100 -6.76 -6.91 -4.28
CA ALA A 100 -5.32 -7.05 -4.10
C ALA A 100 -4.65 -7.70 -5.33
N LEU A 101 -5.24 -8.78 -5.85
CA LEU A 101 -4.75 -9.43 -7.08
C LEU A 101 -4.82 -8.48 -8.28
N GLY A 102 -5.92 -7.75 -8.42
CA GLY A 102 -6.09 -6.75 -9.49
C GLY A 102 -5.03 -5.65 -9.44
N ILE A 103 -4.69 -5.16 -8.25
CA ILE A 103 -3.60 -4.19 -8.06
C ILE A 103 -2.24 -4.79 -8.48
N LEU A 104 -1.95 -6.03 -8.12
CA LEU A 104 -0.69 -6.69 -8.50
C LEU A 104 -0.58 -6.85 -10.01
N VAL A 105 -1.66 -7.28 -10.68
CA VAL A 105 -1.72 -7.38 -12.15
C VAL A 105 -1.56 -6.01 -12.79
N ALA A 106 -2.23 -4.97 -12.28
CA ALA A 106 -2.11 -3.61 -12.78
C ALA A 106 -0.69 -3.06 -12.67
N LEU A 107 -0.01 -3.29 -11.53
CA LEU A 107 1.40 -2.94 -11.33
C LEU A 107 2.30 -3.67 -12.33
N TRP A 108 2.09 -4.97 -12.53
CA TRP A 108 2.85 -5.75 -13.49
C TRP A 108 2.67 -5.23 -14.92
N LEU A 109 1.42 -4.99 -15.35
CA LEU A 109 1.09 -4.43 -16.67
C LEU A 109 1.72 -3.05 -16.86
N PHE A 110 1.62 -2.18 -15.85
CA PHE A 110 2.23 -0.86 -15.89
C PHE A 110 3.74 -0.93 -16.04
N CYS A 111 4.40 -1.76 -15.23
CA CYS A 111 5.85 -1.96 -15.31
C CYS A 111 6.30 -2.50 -16.66
N HIS A 112 5.54 -3.45 -17.23
CA HIS A 112 5.82 -4.01 -18.55
C HIS A 112 5.66 -2.95 -19.65
N ARG A 113 4.58 -2.17 -19.60
CA ARG A 113 4.27 -1.13 -20.59
C ARG A 113 5.24 0.04 -20.58
N TYR A 114 5.63 0.51 -19.39
CA TYR A 114 6.47 1.69 -19.22
C TYR A 114 7.94 1.37 -18.90
N LYS A 115 8.31 0.09 -18.94
CA LYS A 115 9.68 -0.40 -18.69
C LYS A 115 10.25 -0.01 -17.33
N PHE A 116 9.39 0.05 -16.30
CA PHE A 116 9.82 0.25 -14.91
C PHE A 116 10.28 -1.07 -14.28
N ASN A 117 11.18 -0.96 -13.31
CA ASN A 117 11.49 -2.10 -12.47
C ASN A 117 10.37 -2.32 -11.42
N THR A 118 9.76 -3.49 -11.45
CA THR A 118 8.59 -3.81 -10.62
C THR A 118 8.88 -3.62 -9.12
N LEU A 119 10.00 -4.13 -8.61
CA LEU A 119 10.32 -4.01 -7.18
C LEU A 119 10.56 -2.55 -6.75
N GLN A 120 11.15 -1.73 -7.61
CA GLN A 120 11.33 -0.30 -7.31
C GLN A 120 10.00 0.45 -7.30
N LEU A 121 9.10 0.12 -8.23
CA LEU A 121 7.78 0.74 -8.25
C LEU A 121 6.95 0.31 -7.04
N VAL A 122 6.98 -0.96 -6.68
CA VAL A 122 6.29 -1.48 -5.49
C VAL A 122 6.83 -0.81 -4.23
N ASP A 123 8.15 -0.63 -4.09
CA ASP A 123 8.76 0.10 -2.96
C ASP A 123 8.19 1.52 -2.79
N LEU A 124 7.82 2.19 -3.88
CA LEU A 124 7.18 3.52 -3.81
C LEU A 124 5.69 3.44 -3.46
N VAL A 125 4.98 2.47 -4.04
CA VAL A 125 3.52 2.30 -3.84
C VAL A 125 3.18 1.86 -2.42
N VAL A 126 4.02 1.03 -1.79
CA VAL A 126 3.77 0.54 -0.42
C VAL A 126 3.94 1.61 0.65
N ILE A 127 4.59 2.75 0.38
CA ILE A 127 4.76 3.83 1.37
C ILE A 127 3.41 4.42 1.79
N PRO A 128 2.52 4.87 0.89
CA PRO A 128 1.22 5.40 1.25
C PRO A 128 0.18 4.31 1.57
N THR A 129 0.45 3.04 1.29
CA THR A 129 -0.54 1.96 1.45
C THR A 129 -1.06 1.81 2.89
N PRO A 130 -0.24 1.86 3.97
CA PRO A 130 -0.78 1.79 5.32
C PRO A 130 -1.68 2.98 5.66
N LEU A 131 -1.42 4.18 5.11
CA LEU A 131 -2.29 5.34 5.30
C LEU A 131 -3.70 5.08 4.74
N VAL A 132 -3.79 4.48 3.55
CA VAL A 132 -5.08 4.05 2.98
C VAL A 132 -5.74 3.02 3.90
N GLY A 133 -4.97 2.05 4.41
CA GLY A 133 -5.44 1.10 5.41
C GLY A 133 -5.98 1.77 6.67
N SER A 134 -5.34 2.84 7.15
CA SER A 134 -5.81 3.63 8.29
C SER A 134 -7.20 4.23 8.03
N PHE A 135 -7.44 4.83 6.87
CA PHE A 135 -8.76 5.37 6.52
C PHE A 135 -9.83 4.28 6.43
N ILE A 136 -9.49 3.10 5.90
CA ILE A 136 -10.41 1.95 5.90
C ILE A 136 -10.78 1.55 7.33
N ARG A 137 -9.81 1.52 8.27
CA ARG A 137 -10.07 1.19 9.68
C ARG A 137 -10.93 2.24 10.37
N LEU A 138 -10.74 3.52 10.06
CA LEU A 138 -11.63 4.58 10.54
C LEU A 138 -13.06 4.39 10.00
N GLY A 139 -13.21 4.00 8.72
CA GLY A 139 -14.51 3.63 8.16
C GLY A 139 -15.15 2.45 8.90
N ASN A 140 -14.39 1.37 9.16
CA ASN A 140 -14.90 0.23 9.94
C ASN A 140 -15.32 0.64 11.37
N PHE A 141 -14.63 1.60 11.99
CA PHE A 141 -15.02 2.12 13.30
C PHE A 141 -16.35 2.87 13.24
N ILE A 142 -16.54 3.75 12.26
CA ILE A 142 -17.79 4.50 12.07
C ILE A 142 -18.94 3.54 11.75
N ASN A 143 -18.71 2.54 10.91
CA ASN A 143 -19.70 1.52 10.54
C ASN A 143 -19.92 0.46 11.64
N GLN A 144 -19.17 0.53 12.76
CA GLN A 144 -19.25 -0.42 13.87
C GLN A 144 -19.03 -1.89 13.44
N GLU A 145 -18.08 -2.09 12.53
CA GLU A 145 -17.68 -3.42 12.03
C GLU A 145 -16.30 -3.84 12.58
N ILE A 146 -16.03 -5.15 12.55
CA ILE A 146 -14.74 -5.74 12.96
C ILE A 146 -14.43 -5.35 14.43
N LEU A 147 -15.33 -5.69 15.31
CA LEU A 147 -15.28 -5.30 16.73
C LEU A 147 -14.14 -6.00 17.49
N GLY A 148 -13.68 -5.33 18.54
CA GLY A 148 -12.81 -5.95 19.53
C GLY A 148 -13.57 -6.79 20.56
N ILE A 149 -12.82 -7.56 21.34
CA ILE A 149 -13.35 -8.29 22.50
C ILE A 149 -13.90 -7.32 23.56
N PRO A 150 -14.86 -7.74 24.41
CA PRO A 150 -15.31 -6.96 25.56
C PRO A 150 -14.14 -6.55 26.47
N THR A 151 -14.25 -5.37 27.09
CA THR A 151 -13.21 -4.83 27.98
C THR A 151 -13.82 -3.96 29.08
N ASP A 152 -13.22 -4.00 30.25
CA ASP A 152 -13.54 -3.12 31.38
C ASP A 152 -12.62 -1.89 31.46
N LEU A 153 -11.76 -1.67 30.46
CA LEU A 153 -10.86 -0.54 30.42
C LEU A 153 -11.62 0.77 30.20
N SER A 154 -11.14 1.85 30.81
CA SER A 154 -11.79 3.16 30.78
C SER A 154 -11.95 3.78 29.39
N TRP A 155 -11.17 3.33 28.41
CA TRP A 155 -11.28 3.73 26.99
C TRP A 155 -12.04 2.73 26.11
N GLY A 156 -12.71 1.74 26.72
CA GLY A 156 -13.64 0.85 25.99
C GLY A 156 -14.75 1.66 25.34
N VAL A 157 -15.09 1.30 24.09
CA VAL A 157 -16.15 1.96 23.32
C VAL A 157 -17.39 1.07 23.26
N VAL A 158 -18.55 1.64 23.54
CA VAL A 158 -19.84 0.96 23.38
C VAL A 158 -20.38 1.23 21.98
N PHE A 159 -20.51 0.16 21.19
CA PHE A 159 -21.08 0.23 19.84
C PHE A 159 -22.57 -0.05 19.92
N LEU A 160 -23.41 0.96 19.57
CA LEU A 160 -24.88 0.88 19.72
C LEU A 160 -25.55 0.13 18.58
N HIS A 161 -24.92 0.08 17.40
CA HIS A 161 -25.44 -0.57 16.20
C HIS A 161 -24.37 -1.47 15.55
N PRO A 162 -23.87 -2.48 16.29
CA PRO A 162 -22.82 -3.34 15.77
C PRO A 162 -23.32 -4.15 14.58
N VAL A 163 -22.51 -4.34 13.58
CA VAL A 163 -22.81 -5.24 12.47
C VAL A 163 -22.82 -6.68 13.00
N GLY A 164 -23.94 -7.38 12.79
CA GLY A 164 -24.16 -8.74 13.30
C GLY A 164 -24.92 -8.73 14.63
N SER A 165 -24.85 -9.84 15.37
CA SER A 165 -25.56 -10.06 16.65
C SER A 165 -24.67 -9.83 17.89
N ALA A 166 -23.66 -8.97 17.78
CA ALA A 166 -22.76 -8.70 18.89
C ALA A 166 -23.46 -7.97 20.05
N ALA A 167 -23.17 -8.38 21.29
CA ALA A 167 -23.73 -7.72 22.49
C ALA A 167 -23.28 -6.26 22.60
N ILE A 168 -24.19 -5.38 23.08
CA ILE A 168 -23.94 -3.96 23.33
C ILE A 168 -23.23 -3.82 24.67
N VAL A 169 -21.89 -3.95 24.63
CA VAL A 169 -20.99 -3.83 25.80
C VAL A 169 -19.77 -3.00 25.39
N ALA A 170 -19.04 -2.48 26.39
CA ALA A 170 -17.76 -1.80 26.12
C ALA A 170 -16.75 -2.78 25.50
N ARG A 171 -16.11 -2.39 24.43
CA ARG A 171 -15.17 -3.21 23.65
C ARG A 171 -13.89 -2.46 23.34
N HIS A 172 -12.82 -3.20 23.10
CA HIS A 172 -11.59 -2.61 22.57
C HIS A 172 -11.86 -1.97 21.20
N PRO A 173 -11.56 -0.68 21.00
CA PRO A 173 -11.66 -0.02 19.69
C PRO A 173 -10.47 -0.43 18.78
N VAL A 174 -10.40 -1.70 18.40
CA VAL A 174 -9.27 -2.29 17.67
C VAL A 174 -9.05 -1.61 16.33
N GLN A 175 -10.14 -1.13 15.72
CA GLN A 175 -10.08 -0.37 14.47
C GLN A 175 -9.22 0.91 14.65
N LEU A 176 -9.33 1.61 15.77
CA LEU A 176 -8.52 2.80 16.08
C LEU A 176 -7.06 2.41 16.37
N TYR A 177 -6.82 1.27 17.04
CA TYR A 177 -5.46 0.78 17.26
C TYR A 177 -4.77 0.46 15.94
N GLU A 178 -5.46 -0.21 15.01
CA GLU A 178 -4.94 -0.47 13.65
C GLU A 178 -4.73 0.84 12.88
N ALA A 179 -5.70 1.75 12.88
CA ALA A 179 -5.61 3.02 12.18
C ALA A 179 -4.39 3.84 12.63
N PHE A 180 -4.20 3.99 13.94
CA PHE A 180 -3.06 4.71 14.49
C PHE A 180 -1.72 4.05 14.17
N SER A 181 -1.65 2.73 14.33
CA SER A 181 -0.45 1.96 13.97
C SER A 181 -0.08 2.15 12.49
N TYR A 182 -1.06 2.16 11.60
CA TYR A 182 -0.83 2.33 10.16
C TYR A 182 -0.36 3.74 9.79
N VAL A 183 -0.83 4.78 10.50
CA VAL A 183 -0.28 6.14 10.33
C VAL A 183 1.20 6.17 10.73
N ILE A 184 1.55 5.60 11.90
CA ILE A 184 2.95 5.52 12.35
C ILE A 184 3.80 4.76 11.33
N LEU A 185 3.32 3.62 10.82
CA LEU A 185 4.04 2.84 9.82
C LEU A 185 4.28 3.62 8.53
N THR A 186 3.29 4.39 8.07
CA THR A 186 3.46 5.26 6.90
C THR A 186 4.61 6.25 7.11
N VAL A 187 4.63 6.92 8.27
CA VAL A 187 5.68 7.87 8.63
C VAL A 187 7.06 7.19 8.70
N CYS A 188 7.13 6.01 9.33
CA CYS A 188 8.38 5.23 9.40
C CYS A 188 8.88 4.82 8.03
N LEU A 189 8.02 4.29 7.15
CA LEU A 189 8.37 3.89 5.79
C LEU A 189 8.82 5.09 4.95
N PHE A 190 8.16 6.24 5.10
CA PHE A 190 8.55 7.47 4.41
C PHE A 190 9.95 7.94 4.83
N PHE A 191 10.25 7.97 6.13
CA PHE A 191 11.59 8.35 6.59
C PHE A 191 12.66 7.32 6.21
N LEU A 192 12.33 6.03 6.24
CA LEU A 192 13.22 4.96 5.76
C LEU A 192 13.55 5.13 4.27
N TRP A 193 12.55 5.43 3.45
CA TRP A 193 12.73 5.73 2.04
C TRP A 193 13.55 7.02 1.82
N LYS A 194 13.28 8.08 2.59
CA LYS A 194 14.01 9.35 2.48
C LYS A 194 15.49 9.21 2.84
N LYS A 195 15.81 8.37 3.82
CA LYS A 195 17.19 8.11 4.26
C LYS A 195 18.00 7.37 3.19
N GLU A 196 17.39 6.39 2.56
CA GLU A 196 18.01 5.60 1.51
C GLU A 196 17.00 5.29 0.40
N PRO A 197 16.96 6.07 -0.68
CA PRO A 197 16.04 5.82 -1.78
C PRO A 197 16.21 4.41 -2.36
N SER A 198 15.10 3.79 -2.77
CA SER A 198 15.03 2.39 -3.25
C SER A 198 15.83 2.07 -4.52
N LEU A 199 16.54 3.05 -5.06
CA LEU A 199 17.42 2.88 -6.22
C LEU A 199 18.56 1.88 -5.96
N THR A 200 19.05 1.83 -4.70
CA THR A 200 20.18 0.98 -4.29
C THR A 200 19.71 -0.39 -3.82
N HIS A 201 18.64 -0.45 -3.05
CA HIS A 201 18.13 -1.67 -2.38
C HIS A 201 16.68 -1.99 -2.78
N LYS A 202 16.51 -2.55 -3.98
CA LYS A 202 15.19 -2.90 -4.54
C LYS A 202 14.46 -3.93 -3.68
N GLY A 203 13.24 -3.62 -3.27
CA GLY A 203 12.40 -4.49 -2.43
C GLY A 203 12.63 -4.31 -0.92
N ARG A 204 13.49 -3.37 -0.49
CA ARG A 204 13.75 -3.13 0.94
C ARG A 204 12.54 -2.50 1.63
N ILE A 205 11.97 -1.46 1.05
CA ILE A 205 10.81 -0.79 1.62
C ILE A 205 9.61 -1.74 1.66
N THR A 206 9.43 -2.51 0.58
CA THR A 206 8.41 -3.55 0.50
C THR A 206 8.61 -4.62 1.58
N GLY A 207 9.85 -5.05 1.82
CA GLY A 207 10.18 -6.00 2.89
C GLY A 207 9.78 -5.47 4.26
N TRP A 208 10.17 -4.24 4.60
CA TRP A 208 9.78 -3.59 5.85
C TRP A 208 8.27 -3.39 5.97
N PHE A 209 7.60 -3.01 4.88
CA PHE A 209 6.15 -2.91 4.83
C PHE A 209 5.48 -4.23 5.22
N PHE A 210 5.86 -5.35 4.60
CA PHE A 210 5.26 -6.65 4.91
C PHE A 210 5.51 -7.05 6.36
N ILE A 211 6.73 -6.93 6.86
CA ILE A 211 7.05 -7.27 8.24
C ILE A 211 6.22 -6.41 9.20
N SER A 212 6.26 -5.10 9.06
CA SER A 212 5.65 -4.20 10.03
C SER A 212 4.11 -4.27 10.03
N VAL A 213 3.47 -4.22 8.85
CA VAL A 213 2.00 -4.25 8.75
C VAL A 213 1.46 -5.59 9.26
N PHE A 214 2.06 -6.70 8.85
CA PHE A 214 1.56 -8.02 9.25
C PHE A 214 1.94 -8.40 10.69
N SER A 215 3.01 -7.84 11.25
CA SER A 215 3.29 -7.97 12.70
C SER A 215 2.27 -7.20 13.55
N VAL A 216 1.93 -5.96 13.16
CA VAL A 216 0.85 -5.21 13.83
C VAL A 216 -0.47 -5.96 13.73
N ARG A 217 -0.81 -6.47 12.54
CA ARG A 217 -2.02 -7.28 12.34
C ARG A 217 -2.02 -8.54 13.21
N PHE A 218 -0.90 -9.25 13.28
CA PHE A 218 -0.77 -10.45 14.11
C PHE A 218 -1.01 -10.14 15.60
N ILE A 219 -0.43 -9.05 16.11
CA ILE A 219 -0.57 -8.65 17.52
C ILE A 219 -2.01 -8.16 17.80
N LEU A 220 -2.56 -7.31 16.96
CA LEU A 220 -3.89 -6.74 17.19
C LEU A 220 -5.02 -7.75 17.00
N GLU A 221 -4.78 -8.87 16.33
CA GLU A 221 -5.74 -9.95 16.18
C GLU A 221 -6.12 -10.59 17.54
N PHE A 222 -5.26 -10.54 18.55
CA PHE A 222 -5.58 -11.01 19.90
C PHE A 222 -6.76 -10.23 20.52
N PHE A 223 -6.89 -8.96 20.19
CA PHE A 223 -7.93 -8.06 20.70
C PHE A 223 -9.20 -8.05 19.86
N LYS A 224 -9.25 -8.76 18.74
CA LYS A 224 -10.45 -8.87 17.88
C LYS A 224 -11.38 -9.97 18.34
N GLU A 225 -12.68 -9.75 18.16
CA GLU A 225 -13.69 -10.80 18.28
C GLU A 225 -13.51 -11.82 17.15
N GLU A 226 -13.74 -13.11 17.44
CA GLU A 226 -13.65 -14.17 16.44
C GLU A 226 -14.74 -14.03 15.38
N GLN A 227 -14.35 -13.94 14.13
CA GLN A 227 -15.28 -13.76 13.00
C GLN A 227 -15.55 -15.07 12.23
N SER A 228 -14.78 -16.12 12.49
CA SER A 228 -14.88 -17.38 11.76
C SER A 228 -15.18 -18.57 12.67
N ALA A 229 -16.39 -19.12 12.51
CA ALA A 229 -16.81 -20.31 13.27
C ALA A 229 -15.97 -21.58 12.97
N TYR A 230 -15.21 -21.60 11.87
CA TYR A 230 -14.48 -22.79 11.40
C TYR A 230 -13.17 -23.07 12.16
N LEU A 231 -12.66 -22.12 12.95
CA LEU A 231 -11.34 -22.20 13.57
C LEU A 231 -11.36 -22.31 15.11
N ILE A 232 -12.51 -22.65 15.68
CA ILE A 232 -12.70 -22.78 17.14
C ILE A 232 -11.70 -23.77 17.77
N TYR A 233 -11.17 -24.69 16.99
CA TYR A 233 -10.22 -25.73 17.46
C TYR A 233 -8.74 -25.36 17.28
N LEU A 234 -8.40 -24.24 16.64
CA LEU A 234 -7.02 -23.82 16.46
C LEU A 234 -6.62 -22.77 17.49
N PRO A 235 -5.38 -22.83 18.04
CA PRO A 235 -4.90 -21.88 19.03
C PRO A 235 -4.64 -20.48 18.46
N PHE A 236 -4.67 -20.33 17.13
CA PHE A 236 -4.41 -19.08 16.42
C PHE A 236 -5.61 -18.66 15.59
N LYS A 237 -5.92 -17.35 15.62
CA LYS A 237 -6.97 -16.77 14.80
C LYS A 237 -6.55 -16.70 13.32
N MET A 238 -7.53 -16.67 12.41
CA MET A 238 -7.27 -16.64 10.95
C MET A 238 -6.34 -15.49 10.54
N GLY A 239 -6.51 -14.31 11.11
CA GLY A 239 -5.65 -13.18 10.82
C GLY A 239 -4.19 -13.38 11.21
N GLN A 240 -3.93 -14.16 12.27
CA GLN A 240 -2.57 -14.53 12.70
C GLN A 240 -1.94 -15.52 11.73
N ILE A 241 -2.66 -16.60 11.38
CA ILE A 241 -2.19 -17.63 10.45
C ILE A 241 -1.85 -16.99 9.09
N LEU A 242 -2.71 -16.12 8.58
CA LEU A 242 -2.49 -15.43 7.32
C LEU A 242 -1.34 -14.41 7.39
N SER A 243 -1.01 -13.89 8.56
CA SER A 243 0.06 -12.89 8.70
C SER A 243 1.46 -13.51 8.60
N VAL A 244 1.64 -14.75 9.07
CA VAL A 244 2.95 -15.41 9.11
C VAL A 244 3.62 -15.53 7.72
N PRO A 245 2.95 -16.03 6.67
CA PRO A 245 3.55 -16.11 5.34
C PRO A 245 4.03 -14.74 4.80
N PHE A 246 3.28 -13.67 5.07
CA PHE A 246 3.66 -12.33 4.61
C PHE A 246 4.85 -11.76 5.40
N ILE A 247 4.95 -12.04 6.70
CA ILE A 247 6.13 -11.68 7.49
C ILE A 247 7.36 -12.40 6.96
N LEU A 248 7.27 -13.71 6.71
CA LEU A 248 8.37 -14.50 6.14
C LEU A 248 8.77 -14.01 4.75
N PHE A 249 7.80 -13.65 3.91
CA PHE A 249 8.06 -13.05 2.61
C PHE A 249 8.79 -11.69 2.74
N GLY A 250 8.40 -10.86 3.69
CA GLY A 250 9.08 -9.60 4.00
C GLY A 250 10.54 -9.82 4.42
N ILE A 251 10.80 -10.78 5.30
CA ILE A 251 12.16 -11.17 5.73
C ILE A 251 13.00 -11.64 4.53
N TRP A 252 12.42 -12.49 3.69
CA TRP A 252 13.08 -12.96 2.47
C TRP A 252 13.42 -11.81 1.51
N LEU A 253 12.52 -10.84 1.32
CA LEU A 253 12.77 -9.65 0.50
C LEU A 253 13.93 -8.82 1.04
N LEU A 254 13.99 -8.61 2.36
CA LEU A 254 15.11 -7.91 3.01
C LEU A 254 16.44 -8.65 2.80
N TYR A 255 16.46 -9.95 3.10
CA TYR A 255 17.64 -10.78 2.88
C TYR A 255 18.15 -10.69 1.43
N ARG A 256 17.25 -10.84 0.45
CA ARG A 256 17.56 -10.73 -0.97
C ARG A 256 18.10 -9.34 -1.34
N SER A 257 17.50 -8.29 -0.79
CA SER A 257 17.87 -6.90 -1.05
C SER A 257 19.28 -6.59 -0.57
N TYR A 258 19.61 -6.96 0.66
CA TYR A 258 20.92 -6.74 1.25
C TYR A 258 22.02 -7.62 0.61
N LYS A 259 21.73 -8.89 0.34
CA LYS A 259 22.69 -9.79 -0.34
C LYS A 259 23.09 -9.28 -1.72
N LYS A 260 22.16 -8.67 -2.48
CA LYS A 260 22.47 -8.07 -3.78
C LYS A 260 23.31 -6.80 -3.66
N ALA A 261 23.14 -6.01 -2.61
CA ALA A 261 23.95 -4.83 -2.36
C ALA A 261 25.40 -5.21 -2.02
N PHE A 262 25.57 -6.20 -1.13
CA PHE A 262 26.90 -6.68 -0.72
C PHE A 262 27.71 -7.28 -1.88
N ARG A 263 27.07 -7.87 -2.89
CA ARG A 263 27.76 -8.40 -4.08
C ARG A 263 28.14 -7.34 -5.11
N ARG A 264 27.72 -6.10 -4.93
CA ARG A 264 27.99 -4.98 -5.84
C ARG A 264 28.95 -3.94 -5.26
N ALA A 265 29.20 -4.01 -3.95
CA ALA A 265 30.24 -3.28 -3.25
C ALA A 265 31.57 -4.04 -3.30
#